data_bc11c32795befc2035f91734159d16c6
#
_entry.id   bc11c32795befc2035f91734159d16c6
#
_cell.length_a   1.000
_cell.length_b   1.000
_cell.length_c   1.000
_cell.angle_alpha   90.00
_cell.angle_beta   90.00
_cell.angle_gamma   90.00
#
_symmetry.space_group_name_H-M   'P 1'
#
loop_
_entity.id
_entity.type
_entity.pdbx_description
1 polymer ?
#
loop_
_entity_poly.entity_id
_entity_poly.type
_entity_poly.pdbx_seq_one_letter_code
_entity_poly.pdbx_strand_id
1 'polypeptide(L)'
;MAGSRTYYYLQHSIRKGQRVETEEIYLGTKIPKNVEKIKGKLLKTIYEKEWYPLLDQIKERYSKEIKSMPLSSRQKEMETFATRFTYDTQRIEGSRLTLKETANLLDKGITPKDKPLEDVKEAEAHRRLFFEEILDYKKKKDLSIDIILDWHRKLFLSTKSDIAGKIRKHQTRILGSKFIPPLPVEVYPLLREFFRWYNRNKDKDIVYHPVELAALVHLRFVTIHPFGDGNGRISRLMMNFVLNKKGYPMLDIPYSGRNSYYTALERSQVKKADSVFIQWFMRKYVKENDAYLNKTNTPFTMFAGEIIDRK
;
A
#
# COMPACT_ATOMS: atom_id res chain seq x y z
N MET A 1 52.37 -12.30 14.40
CA MET A 1 50.91 -12.61 14.55
C MET A 1 50.22 -12.09 13.31
N ALA A 2 49.66 -12.95 12.46
CA ALA A 2 48.87 -12.52 11.33
C ALA A 2 47.51 -12.00 11.85
N GLY A 3 47.29 -10.73 11.71
CA GLY A 3 46.02 -10.09 12.16
C GLY A 3 44.87 -10.74 11.39
N SER A 4 43.87 -11.24 12.12
CA SER A 4 42.62 -11.75 11.55
C SER A 4 41.94 -10.62 10.75
N ARG A 5 41.78 -10.80 9.44
CA ARG A 5 41.05 -9.85 8.60
C ARG A 5 39.58 -10.18 8.69
N THR A 6 38.73 -9.18 9.04
CA THR A 6 37.27 -9.30 9.01
C THR A 6 36.74 -8.97 7.62
N TYR A 7 35.83 -9.78 7.12
CA TYR A 7 35.18 -9.60 5.81
C TYR A 7 33.68 -9.40 6.03
N TYR A 8 33.10 -8.41 5.37
CA TYR A 8 31.69 -8.06 5.49
C TYR A 8 30.91 -8.55 4.29
N TYR A 9 29.72 -9.08 4.54
CA TYR A 9 28.78 -9.54 3.53
C TYR A 9 27.39 -8.96 3.81
N LEU A 10 26.69 -8.55 2.77
CA LEU A 10 25.26 -8.25 2.84
C LEU A 10 24.49 -9.51 2.46
N GLN A 11 23.73 -10.04 3.37
CA GLN A 11 22.99 -11.29 3.22
C GLN A 11 21.49 -11.05 3.25
N HIS A 12 20.74 -11.75 2.39
CA HIS A 12 19.29 -11.77 2.40
C HIS A 12 18.78 -13.19 2.23
N SER A 13 17.97 -13.67 3.18
CA SER A 13 17.44 -15.02 3.18
C SER A 13 15.97 -15.05 2.74
N ILE A 14 15.64 -16.03 1.89
CA ILE A 14 14.32 -16.27 1.33
C ILE A 14 13.89 -17.68 1.71
N ARG A 15 12.78 -17.82 2.43
CA ARG A 15 12.22 -19.13 2.75
C ARG A 15 11.18 -19.52 1.70
N LYS A 16 11.40 -20.67 1.05
CA LYS A 16 10.50 -21.32 0.09
C LYS A 16 10.02 -22.65 0.69
N GLY A 17 8.85 -22.63 1.33
CA GLY A 17 8.37 -23.79 2.10
C GLY A 17 9.31 -24.14 3.24
N GLN A 18 9.94 -25.34 3.19
CA GLN A 18 10.91 -25.79 4.20
C GLN A 18 12.38 -25.40 3.87
N ARG A 19 12.65 -24.90 2.66
CA ARG A 19 14.00 -24.51 2.24
C ARG A 19 14.24 -23.04 2.49
N VAL A 20 15.47 -22.70 2.88
CA VAL A 20 15.95 -21.31 2.97
C VAL A 20 17.06 -21.15 1.95
N GLU A 21 16.85 -20.25 1.01
CA GLU A 21 17.85 -19.80 0.04
C GLU A 21 18.41 -18.48 0.52
N THR A 22 19.71 -18.28 0.36
CA THR A 22 20.39 -17.06 0.80
C THR A 22 21.14 -16.45 -0.37
N GLU A 23 20.81 -15.20 -0.66
CA GLU A 23 21.54 -14.35 -1.60
C GLU A 23 22.51 -13.47 -0.80
N GLU A 24 23.77 -13.41 -1.20
CA GLU A 24 24.77 -12.59 -0.52
C GLU A 24 25.64 -11.78 -1.48
N ILE A 25 26.09 -10.62 -1.01
CA ILE A 25 27.04 -9.76 -1.72
C ILE A 25 28.21 -9.46 -0.79
N TYR A 26 29.42 -9.73 -1.26
CA TYR A 26 30.65 -9.34 -0.57
C TYR A 26 30.82 -7.82 -0.58
N LEU A 27 31.03 -7.23 0.61
CA LEU A 27 31.16 -5.78 0.81
C LEU A 27 32.61 -5.33 0.96
N GLY A 28 33.55 -6.25 1.18
CA GLY A 28 34.98 -5.96 1.43
C GLY A 28 35.38 -6.09 2.89
N THR A 29 36.53 -5.55 3.23
CA THR A 29 37.08 -5.52 4.61
C THR A 29 36.56 -4.33 5.42
N LYS A 30 35.75 -3.45 4.81
CA LYS A 30 35.06 -2.33 5.45
C LYS A 30 33.68 -2.17 4.82
N ILE A 31 32.67 -1.84 5.63
CA ILE A 31 31.33 -1.56 5.13
C ILE A 31 31.37 -0.27 4.27
N PRO A 32 30.98 -0.35 2.98
CA PRO A 32 31.03 0.81 2.09
C PRO A 32 29.98 1.85 2.47
N LYS A 33 30.29 3.14 2.30
CA LYS A 33 29.35 4.25 2.59
C LYS A 33 28.02 4.16 1.82
N ASN A 34 28.02 3.49 0.66
CA ASN A 34 26.84 3.32 -0.20
C ASN A 34 26.14 1.97 0.02
N VAL A 35 26.31 1.31 1.17
CA VAL A 35 25.73 -0.01 1.47
C VAL A 35 24.20 -0.05 1.26
N GLU A 36 23.48 1.00 1.58
CA GLU A 36 22.03 1.06 1.35
C GLU A 36 21.67 1.03 -0.15
N LYS A 37 22.50 1.61 -1.01
CA LYS A 37 22.33 1.50 -2.47
C LYS A 37 22.59 0.09 -2.97
N ILE A 38 23.59 -0.60 -2.41
CA ILE A 38 23.90 -2.01 -2.72
C ILE A 38 22.74 -2.88 -2.27
N LYS A 39 22.23 -2.68 -1.06
CA LYS A 39 21.06 -3.37 -0.52
C LYS A 39 19.81 -3.17 -1.40
N GLY A 40 19.55 -1.94 -1.84
CA GLY A 40 18.45 -1.65 -2.75
C GLY A 40 18.56 -2.44 -4.07
N LYS A 41 19.76 -2.55 -4.64
CA LYS A 41 19.98 -3.35 -5.85
C LYS A 41 19.77 -4.85 -5.60
N LEU A 42 20.32 -5.42 -4.52
CA LEU A 42 20.10 -6.80 -4.16
C LEU A 42 18.62 -7.14 -4.01
N LEU A 43 17.88 -6.31 -3.25
CA LEU A 43 16.44 -6.48 -3.07
C LEU A 43 15.68 -6.39 -4.39
N LYS A 44 16.07 -5.47 -5.27
CA LYS A 44 15.46 -5.35 -6.61
C LYS A 44 15.64 -6.63 -7.43
N THR A 45 16.86 -7.18 -7.48
CA THR A 45 17.14 -8.45 -8.15
C THR A 45 16.29 -9.59 -7.58
N ILE A 46 16.15 -9.65 -6.25
CA ILE A 46 15.32 -10.65 -5.58
C ILE A 46 13.84 -10.46 -5.95
N TYR A 47 13.32 -9.21 -5.98
CA TYR A 47 11.93 -8.94 -6.36
C TYR A 47 11.67 -9.36 -7.81
N GLU A 48 12.57 -9.04 -8.73
CA GLU A 48 12.50 -9.43 -10.15
C GLU A 48 12.47 -10.94 -10.35
N LYS A 49 13.26 -11.66 -9.56
CA LYS A 49 13.35 -13.12 -9.64
C LYS A 49 12.17 -13.84 -8.98
N GLU A 50 11.73 -13.38 -7.81
CA GLU A 50 10.85 -14.15 -6.95
C GLU A 50 9.39 -13.62 -6.94
N TRP A 51 9.20 -12.31 -6.97
CA TRP A 51 7.86 -11.71 -6.83
C TRP A 51 7.21 -11.35 -8.15
N TYR A 52 7.94 -10.69 -9.05
CA TYR A 52 7.32 -10.16 -10.25
C TYR A 52 6.68 -11.22 -11.13
N PRO A 53 7.26 -12.43 -11.33
CA PRO A 53 6.59 -13.49 -12.09
C PRO A 53 5.25 -13.91 -11.49
N LEU A 54 5.12 -13.95 -10.15
CA LEU A 54 3.87 -14.27 -9.48
C LEU A 54 2.84 -13.15 -9.68
N LEU A 55 3.28 -11.91 -9.56
CA LEU A 55 2.40 -10.74 -9.74
C LEU A 55 1.90 -10.64 -11.18
N ASP A 56 2.74 -10.92 -12.17
CA ASP A 56 2.35 -10.93 -13.59
C ASP A 56 1.39 -12.08 -13.90
N GLN A 57 1.59 -13.26 -13.31
CA GLN A 57 0.65 -14.37 -13.40
C GLN A 57 -0.73 -14.02 -12.83
N ILE A 58 -0.77 -13.33 -11.67
CA ILE A 58 -2.01 -12.82 -11.08
C ILE A 58 -2.71 -11.88 -12.07
N LYS A 59 -2.01 -10.90 -12.63
CA LYS A 59 -2.56 -9.97 -13.62
C LYS A 59 -3.14 -10.67 -14.84
N GLU A 60 -2.37 -11.60 -15.40
CA GLU A 60 -2.77 -12.33 -16.61
C GLU A 60 -4.07 -13.09 -16.40
N ARG A 61 -4.17 -13.88 -15.30
CA ARG A 61 -5.37 -14.67 -15.00
C ARG A 61 -6.56 -13.80 -14.63
N TYR A 62 -6.35 -12.79 -13.79
CA TYR A 62 -7.39 -11.80 -13.49
C TYR A 62 -7.92 -11.14 -14.76
N SER A 63 -7.03 -10.72 -15.66
CA SER A 63 -7.45 -10.12 -16.94
C SER A 63 -8.26 -11.07 -17.82
N LYS A 64 -7.90 -12.37 -17.85
CA LYS A 64 -8.67 -13.39 -18.59
C LYS A 64 -10.05 -13.60 -17.96
N GLU A 65 -10.12 -13.71 -16.64
CA GLU A 65 -11.38 -13.86 -15.91
C GLU A 65 -12.32 -12.66 -16.14
N ILE A 66 -11.82 -11.43 -15.93
CA ILE A 66 -12.62 -10.22 -16.15
C ILE A 66 -13.14 -10.13 -17.61
N LYS A 67 -12.34 -10.52 -18.60
CA LYS A 67 -12.78 -10.51 -20.01
C LYS A 67 -13.87 -11.53 -20.31
N SER A 68 -13.84 -12.70 -19.69
CA SER A 68 -14.83 -13.76 -19.87
C SER A 68 -16.12 -13.55 -19.07
N MET A 69 -16.07 -12.70 -18.04
CA MET A 69 -17.17 -12.47 -17.12
C MET A 69 -18.26 -11.59 -17.74
N PRO A 70 -19.56 -11.96 -17.62
CA PRO A 70 -20.67 -11.08 -18.00
C PRO A 70 -20.62 -9.72 -17.29
N LEU A 71 -21.07 -8.67 -17.94
CA LEU A 71 -21.06 -7.31 -17.39
C LEU A 71 -21.76 -7.22 -16.02
N SER A 72 -22.92 -7.86 -15.87
CA SER A 72 -23.67 -7.88 -14.60
C SER A 72 -22.90 -8.57 -13.47
N SER A 73 -22.21 -9.67 -13.76
CA SER A 73 -21.38 -10.37 -12.77
C SER A 73 -20.17 -9.52 -12.36
N ARG A 74 -19.53 -8.89 -13.35
CA ARG A 74 -18.39 -7.97 -13.11
C ARG A 74 -18.81 -6.78 -12.24
N GLN A 75 -19.98 -6.21 -12.50
CA GLN A 75 -20.54 -5.12 -11.70
C GLN A 75 -20.78 -5.57 -10.26
N LYS A 76 -21.43 -6.73 -10.08
CA LYS A 76 -21.71 -7.29 -8.74
C LYS A 76 -20.45 -7.58 -7.95
N GLU A 77 -19.41 -8.12 -8.58
CA GLU A 77 -18.11 -8.32 -7.89
C GLU A 77 -17.48 -7.01 -7.46
N MET A 78 -17.56 -6.00 -8.32
CA MET A 78 -17.02 -4.68 -8.00
C MET A 78 -17.79 -3.99 -6.87
N GLU A 79 -19.12 -4.14 -6.84
CA GLU A 79 -19.96 -3.68 -5.72
C GLU A 79 -19.61 -4.40 -4.42
N THR A 80 -19.41 -5.71 -4.47
CA THR A 80 -18.99 -6.53 -3.32
C THR A 80 -17.62 -6.10 -2.80
N PHE A 81 -16.66 -5.90 -3.71
CA PHE A 81 -15.34 -5.39 -3.35
C PHE A 81 -15.42 -4.00 -2.72
N ALA A 82 -16.17 -3.07 -3.33
CA ALA A 82 -16.32 -1.70 -2.84
C ALA A 82 -16.92 -1.66 -1.42
N THR A 83 -17.92 -2.49 -1.14
CA THR A 83 -18.56 -2.58 0.18
C THR A 83 -17.59 -3.13 1.21
N ARG A 84 -16.86 -4.21 0.91
CA ARG A 84 -15.86 -4.79 1.80
C ARG A 84 -14.68 -3.84 2.03
N PHE A 85 -14.13 -3.26 0.98
CA PHE A 85 -13.04 -2.29 1.06
C PHE A 85 -13.43 -1.04 1.87
N THR A 86 -14.67 -0.54 1.71
CA THR A 86 -15.18 0.55 2.53
C THR A 86 -15.28 0.15 3.99
N TYR A 87 -15.84 -1.03 4.30
CA TYR A 87 -15.91 -1.54 5.66
C TYR A 87 -14.52 -1.63 6.31
N ASP A 88 -13.59 -2.37 5.67
CA ASP A 88 -12.28 -2.63 6.25
C ASP A 88 -11.49 -1.32 6.44
N THR A 89 -11.49 -0.44 5.44
CA THR A 89 -10.78 0.83 5.52
C THR A 89 -11.34 1.75 6.60
N GLN A 90 -12.67 1.80 6.79
CA GLN A 90 -13.30 2.60 7.85
C GLN A 90 -13.06 1.98 9.24
N ARG A 91 -13.12 0.65 9.35
CA ARG A 91 -12.82 -0.07 10.62
C ARG A 91 -11.37 0.13 11.08
N ILE A 92 -10.42 0.16 10.15
CA ILE A 92 -9.00 0.47 10.43
C ILE A 92 -8.87 1.86 11.08
N GLU A 93 -9.68 2.83 10.64
CA GLU A 93 -9.69 4.20 11.18
C GLU A 93 -10.62 4.40 12.40
N GLY A 94 -11.25 3.33 12.90
CA GLY A 94 -12.03 3.38 14.14
C GLY A 94 -13.55 3.44 13.99
N SER A 95 -14.09 3.38 12.78
CA SER A 95 -15.55 3.31 12.56
C SER A 95 -16.17 2.14 13.35
N ARG A 96 -17.39 2.34 13.84
CA ARG A 96 -18.14 1.36 14.64
C ARG A 96 -19.09 0.49 13.80
N LEU A 97 -19.19 0.72 12.49
CA LEU A 97 -19.99 -0.09 11.59
C LEU A 97 -19.47 -1.53 11.53
N THR A 98 -20.35 -2.51 11.56
CA THR A 98 -20.05 -3.90 11.21
C THR A 98 -20.13 -4.10 9.70
N LEU A 99 -19.55 -5.20 9.18
CA LEU A 99 -19.65 -5.50 7.75
C LEU A 99 -21.12 -5.62 7.29
N LYS A 100 -21.98 -6.26 8.10
CA LYS A 100 -23.42 -6.39 7.79
C LYS A 100 -24.13 -5.02 7.73
N GLU A 101 -23.83 -4.14 8.68
CA GLU A 101 -24.39 -2.78 8.69
C GLU A 101 -23.88 -1.97 7.52
N THR A 102 -22.59 -2.06 7.20
CA THR A 102 -22.00 -1.40 6.03
C THR A 102 -22.65 -1.89 4.73
N ALA A 103 -22.84 -3.22 4.57
CA ALA A 103 -23.52 -3.77 3.41
C ALA A 103 -25.00 -3.33 3.33
N ASN A 104 -25.73 -3.36 4.45
CA ASN A 104 -27.12 -2.88 4.47
C ASN A 104 -27.23 -1.39 4.12
N LEU A 105 -26.32 -0.57 4.64
CA LEU A 105 -26.25 0.85 4.34
C LEU A 105 -25.97 1.08 2.85
N LEU A 106 -24.90 0.50 2.36
CA LEU A 106 -24.37 0.82 1.03
C LEU A 106 -25.13 0.14 -0.12
N ASP A 107 -25.65 -1.07 0.10
CA ASP A 107 -26.31 -1.84 -0.95
C ASP A 107 -27.85 -1.71 -0.91
N LYS A 108 -28.42 -1.39 0.26
CA LYS A 108 -29.88 -1.31 0.46
C LYS A 108 -30.37 0.03 0.96
N GLY A 109 -29.49 0.99 1.27
CA GLY A 109 -29.86 2.28 1.84
C GLY A 109 -30.41 2.22 3.27
N ILE A 110 -30.17 1.13 4.00
CA ILE A 110 -30.68 0.93 5.37
C ILE A 110 -29.67 1.50 6.35
N THR A 111 -30.00 2.65 6.94
CA THR A 111 -29.16 3.29 7.96
C THR A 111 -29.22 2.53 9.28
N PRO A 112 -28.07 2.15 9.89
CA PRO A 112 -28.03 1.52 11.20
C PRO A 112 -28.48 2.48 12.31
N LYS A 113 -29.26 1.95 13.29
CA LYS A 113 -29.92 2.81 14.30
C LYS A 113 -28.94 3.39 15.33
N ASP A 114 -28.02 2.59 15.86
CA ASP A 114 -27.18 2.95 17.01
C ASP A 114 -25.70 3.18 16.62
N LYS A 115 -25.49 3.90 15.54
CA LYS A 115 -24.13 4.20 15.05
C LYS A 115 -23.91 5.71 14.89
N PRO A 116 -22.67 6.19 15.11
CA PRO A 116 -22.36 7.59 14.85
C PRO A 116 -22.70 7.98 13.41
N LEU A 117 -23.37 9.13 13.25
CA LEU A 117 -23.74 9.64 11.94
C LEU A 117 -22.51 9.90 11.05
N GLU A 118 -21.38 10.25 11.67
CA GLU A 118 -20.11 10.41 10.98
C GLU A 118 -19.68 9.11 10.29
N ASP A 119 -19.73 7.96 11.00
CA ASP A 119 -19.36 6.65 10.43
C ASP A 119 -20.21 6.31 9.20
N VAL A 120 -21.52 6.62 9.26
CA VAL A 120 -22.46 6.41 8.15
C VAL A 120 -22.10 7.29 6.95
N LYS A 121 -21.97 8.60 7.15
CA LYS A 121 -21.68 9.56 6.09
C LYS A 121 -20.30 9.34 5.46
N GLU A 122 -19.30 9.02 6.27
CA GLU A 122 -17.93 8.75 5.78
C GLU A 122 -17.87 7.42 4.97
N ALA A 123 -18.65 6.39 5.35
CA ALA A 123 -18.77 5.17 4.59
C ALA A 123 -19.44 5.40 3.22
N GLU A 124 -20.54 6.16 3.17
CA GLU A 124 -21.20 6.53 1.93
C GLU A 124 -20.30 7.37 1.01
N ALA A 125 -19.61 8.37 1.59
CA ALA A 125 -18.68 9.22 0.86
C ALA A 125 -17.50 8.44 0.29
N HIS A 126 -16.94 7.50 1.08
CA HIS A 126 -15.83 6.65 0.65
C HIS A 126 -16.23 5.72 -0.52
N ARG A 127 -17.40 5.04 -0.41
CA ARG A 127 -17.90 4.20 -1.51
C ARG A 127 -18.14 5.00 -2.79
N ARG A 128 -18.77 6.17 -2.70
CA ARG A 128 -19.00 7.06 -3.83
C ARG A 128 -17.68 7.47 -4.48
N LEU A 129 -16.71 7.89 -3.68
CA LEU A 129 -15.37 8.25 -4.14
C LEU A 129 -14.68 7.08 -4.87
N PHE A 130 -14.82 5.86 -4.35
CA PHE A 130 -14.28 4.67 -4.98
C PHE A 130 -14.85 4.47 -6.39
N PHE A 131 -16.17 4.54 -6.58
CA PHE A 131 -16.79 4.38 -7.90
C PHE A 131 -16.45 5.53 -8.85
N GLU A 132 -16.50 6.77 -8.39
CA GLU A 132 -16.29 7.94 -9.22
C GLU A 132 -14.83 8.13 -9.66
N GLU A 133 -13.87 7.80 -8.81
CA GLU A 133 -12.48 8.18 -9.00
C GLU A 133 -11.54 6.97 -9.25
N ILE A 134 -11.86 5.80 -8.70
CA ILE A 134 -11.01 4.61 -8.85
C ILE A 134 -11.47 3.76 -10.02
N LEU A 135 -12.77 3.55 -10.19
CA LEU A 135 -13.31 2.69 -11.24
C LEU A 135 -13.54 3.42 -12.57
N ASP A 136 -13.85 4.70 -12.55
CA ASP A 136 -14.06 5.48 -13.76
C ASP A 136 -12.73 5.88 -14.43
N TYR A 137 -12.00 4.86 -14.92
CA TYR A 137 -10.74 5.05 -15.65
C TYR A 137 -10.89 5.81 -16.98
N LYS A 138 -12.12 6.06 -17.47
CA LYS A 138 -12.38 6.90 -18.65
C LYS A 138 -12.04 8.37 -18.41
N LYS A 139 -12.06 8.80 -17.14
CA LYS A 139 -11.52 10.10 -16.77
C LYS A 139 -10.00 10.03 -16.92
N LYS A 140 -9.43 10.71 -17.91
CA LYS A 140 -7.97 10.81 -18.15
C LYS A 140 -7.21 11.51 -17.01
N LYS A 141 -7.76 11.49 -15.79
CA LYS A 141 -7.15 12.07 -14.61
C LYS A 141 -6.07 11.15 -14.05
N ASP A 142 -5.05 11.73 -13.47
CA ASP A 142 -3.99 11.00 -12.78
C ASP A 142 -3.74 11.62 -11.40
N LEU A 143 -3.07 10.88 -10.53
CA LEU A 143 -2.80 11.36 -9.17
C LEU A 143 -2.01 12.68 -9.20
N SER A 144 -2.51 13.66 -8.48
CA SER A 144 -1.93 15.00 -8.31
C SER A 144 -2.32 15.56 -6.95
N ILE A 145 -1.71 16.68 -6.56
CA ILE A 145 -2.09 17.39 -5.32
C ILE A 145 -3.57 17.77 -5.36
N ASP A 146 -4.04 18.36 -6.46
CA ASP A 146 -5.44 18.81 -6.59
C ASP A 146 -6.43 17.64 -6.50
N ILE A 147 -6.09 16.50 -7.09
CA ILE A 147 -6.92 15.29 -7.04
C ILE A 147 -7.03 14.78 -5.61
N ILE A 148 -5.94 14.68 -4.87
CA ILE A 148 -6.00 14.17 -3.49
C ILE A 148 -6.70 15.16 -2.53
N LEU A 149 -6.60 16.45 -2.79
CA LEU A 149 -7.33 17.47 -2.04
C LEU A 149 -8.84 17.37 -2.33
N ASP A 150 -9.24 17.15 -3.59
CA ASP A 150 -10.65 16.94 -3.95
C ASP A 150 -11.19 15.64 -3.35
N TRP A 151 -10.44 14.54 -3.39
CA TRP A 151 -10.83 13.28 -2.74
C TRP A 151 -11.02 13.46 -1.24
N HIS A 152 -10.08 14.13 -0.57
CA HIS A 152 -10.19 14.42 0.85
C HIS A 152 -11.39 15.33 1.16
N ARG A 153 -11.65 16.34 0.32
CA ARG A 153 -12.83 17.20 0.44
C ARG A 153 -14.12 16.38 0.31
N LYS A 154 -14.26 15.55 -0.72
CA LYS A 154 -15.41 14.68 -0.93
C LYS A 154 -15.65 13.73 0.25
N LEU A 155 -14.58 13.19 0.83
CA LEU A 155 -14.67 12.26 1.96
C LEU A 155 -15.23 12.92 3.23
N PHE A 156 -14.82 14.16 3.51
CA PHE A 156 -15.07 14.81 4.81
C PHE A 156 -16.02 16.00 4.79
N LEU A 157 -16.46 16.46 3.63
CA LEU A 157 -17.27 17.69 3.53
C LEU A 157 -18.52 17.65 4.42
N SER A 158 -19.14 16.48 4.57
CA SER A 158 -20.38 16.32 5.34
C SER A 158 -20.17 16.02 6.83
N THR A 159 -18.93 15.81 7.29
CA THR A 159 -18.61 15.41 8.67
C THR A 159 -17.60 16.33 9.35
N LYS A 160 -16.54 16.73 8.62
CA LYS A 160 -15.42 17.53 9.13
C LYS A 160 -15.06 18.62 8.12
N SER A 161 -15.99 19.53 7.85
CA SER A 161 -15.85 20.58 6.83
C SER A 161 -14.68 21.55 7.07
N ASP A 162 -14.25 21.69 8.32
CA ASP A 162 -13.10 22.51 8.73
C ASP A 162 -11.77 22.00 8.19
N ILE A 163 -11.60 20.67 8.05
CA ILE A 163 -10.39 20.04 7.51
C ILE A 163 -10.55 19.54 6.06
N ALA A 164 -11.77 19.46 5.55
CA ALA A 164 -12.09 18.87 4.25
C ALA A 164 -11.31 19.54 3.10
N GLY A 165 -10.47 18.78 2.41
CA GLY A 165 -9.63 19.25 1.29
C GLY A 165 -8.48 20.17 1.68
N LYS A 166 -8.12 20.24 2.97
CA LYS A 166 -7.08 21.17 3.46
C LYS A 166 -5.87 20.41 4.02
N ILE A 167 -4.70 20.84 3.62
CA ILE A 167 -3.43 20.41 4.23
C ILE A 167 -3.37 20.94 5.67
N ARG A 168 -2.95 20.08 6.60
CA ARG A 168 -2.82 20.44 8.02
C ARG A 168 -1.82 21.59 8.24
N LYS A 169 -2.17 22.46 9.18
CA LYS A 169 -1.32 23.57 9.61
C LYS A 169 -0.75 23.37 11.03
N HIS A 170 -1.06 22.23 11.68
CA HIS A 170 -0.61 21.88 13.02
C HIS A 170 0.18 20.56 12.99
N GLN A 171 1.01 20.36 13.98
CA GLN A 171 1.74 19.11 14.18
C GLN A 171 0.75 18.03 14.62
N THR A 172 0.84 16.85 14.00
CA THR A 172 0.05 15.68 14.36
C THR A 172 0.94 14.58 14.93
N ARG A 173 0.33 13.69 15.72
CA ARG A 173 0.96 12.45 16.19
C ARG A 173 0.03 11.29 15.84
N ILE A 174 0.60 10.17 15.46
CA ILE A 174 -0.14 8.94 15.18
C ILE A 174 -0.23 8.16 16.48
N LEU A 175 -1.45 7.94 16.96
CA LEU A 175 -1.69 7.23 18.22
C LEU A 175 -1.07 5.82 18.16
N GLY A 176 -0.27 5.50 19.17
CA GLY A 176 0.40 4.19 19.28
C GLY A 176 1.59 3.99 18.36
N SER A 177 2.02 5.00 17.58
CA SER A 177 3.20 4.91 16.72
C SER A 177 4.39 5.73 17.25
N LYS A 178 5.59 5.19 17.06
CA LYS A 178 6.87 5.90 17.31
C LYS A 178 7.25 6.85 16.17
N PHE A 179 6.61 6.72 15.02
CA PHE A 179 6.86 7.60 13.88
C PHE A 179 6.22 8.97 14.12
N ILE A 180 7.01 10.02 13.92
CA ILE A 180 6.54 11.40 14.00
C ILE A 180 6.45 11.95 12.57
N PRO A 181 5.26 12.33 12.10
CA PRO A 181 5.09 12.94 10.79
C PRO A 181 5.89 14.24 10.64
N PRO A 182 6.25 14.65 9.42
CA PRO A 182 6.95 15.89 9.12
C PRO A 182 6.27 17.11 9.74
N LEU A 183 7.03 18.20 9.93
CA LEU A 183 6.47 19.46 10.37
C LEU A 183 5.48 20.04 9.34
N PRO A 184 4.46 20.80 9.75
CA PRO A 184 3.45 21.35 8.81
C PRO A 184 4.06 22.13 7.64
N VAL A 185 5.12 22.88 7.87
CA VAL A 185 5.85 23.66 6.85
C VAL A 185 6.53 22.78 5.80
N GLU A 186 6.87 21.53 6.13
CA GLU A 186 7.50 20.57 5.23
C GLU A 186 6.49 19.82 4.33
N VAL A 187 5.22 19.77 4.73
CA VAL A 187 4.21 18.91 4.09
C VAL A 187 4.04 19.27 2.61
N TYR A 188 3.81 20.54 2.27
CA TYR A 188 3.58 20.92 0.89
C TYR A 188 4.80 20.71 -0.02
N PRO A 189 6.03 21.08 0.37
CA PRO A 189 7.25 20.71 -0.34
C PRO A 189 7.39 19.20 -0.59
N LEU A 190 7.15 18.38 0.44
CA LEU A 190 7.22 16.91 0.34
C LEU A 190 6.15 16.34 -0.61
N LEU A 191 4.91 16.87 -0.59
CA LEU A 191 3.88 16.49 -1.55
C LEU A 191 4.30 16.82 -2.99
N ARG A 192 4.86 17.99 -3.24
CA ARG A 192 5.39 18.36 -4.57
C ARG A 192 6.49 17.42 -5.03
N GLU A 193 7.38 17.02 -4.15
CA GLU A 193 8.45 16.06 -4.44
C GLU A 193 7.87 14.68 -4.73
N PHE A 194 6.93 14.21 -3.90
CA PHE A 194 6.24 12.95 -4.07
C PHE A 194 5.54 12.87 -5.44
N PHE A 195 4.77 13.89 -5.86
CA PHE A 195 4.09 13.85 -7.14
C PHE A 195 5.04 14.02 -8.33
N ARG A 196 6.16 14.74 -8.17
CA ARG A 196 7.24 14.75 -9.18
C ARG A 196 7.87 13.36 -9.33
N TRP A 197 8.13 12.68 -8.21
CA TRP A 197 8.62 11.30 -8.22
C TRP A 197 7.60 10.36 -8.89
N TYR A 198 6.34 10.41 -8.50
CA TYR A 198 5.27 9.58 -9.08
C TYR A 198 5.18 9.79 -10.59
N ASN A 199 5.10 11.01 -11.07
CA ASN A 199 5.00 11.33 -12.50
C ASN A 199 6.21 10.86 -13.31
N ARG A 200 7.40 10.81 -12.72
CA ARG A 200 8.60 10.28 -13.40
C ARG A 200 8.61 8.76 -13.49
N ASN A 201 7.87 8.06 -12.64
CA ASN A 201 7.98 6.61 -12.50
C ASN A 201 6.69 5.84 -12.86
N LYS A 202 5.53 6.48 -12.90
CA LYS A 202 4.23 5.85 -13.13
C LYS A 202 4.11 5.05 -14.44
N ASP A 203 4.85 5.45 -15.48
CA ASP A 203 4.83 4.81 -16.79
C ASP A 203 6.13 4.04 -17.11
N LYS A 204 6.97 3.83 -16.09
CA LYS A 204 8.25 3.12 -16.21
C LYS A 204 8.20 1.80 -15.43
N ASP A 205 7.47 0.83 -15.97
CA ASP A 205 7.31 -0.48 -15.33
C ASP A 205 8.65 -1.23 -15.18
N ILE A 206 9.70 -0.82 -15.90
CA ILE A 206 11.08 -1.30 -15.74
C ILE A 206 11.69 -0.83 -14.41
N VAL A 207 11.34 0.37 -13.93
CA VAL A 207 11.89 0.93 -12.68
C VAL A 207 11.21 0.32 -11.47
N TYR A 208 9.87 0.30 -11.48
CA TYR A 208 9.04 -0.29 -10.42
C TYR A 208 7.96 -1.15 -11.05
N HIS A 209 7.85 -2.40 -10.59
CA HIS A 209 6.69 -3.20 -10.92
C HIS A 209 5.40 -2.48 -10.44
N PRO A 210 4.27 -2.53 -11.19
CA PRO A 210 3.05 -1.81 -10.81
C PRO A 210 2.56 -2.03 -9.38
N VAL A 211 2.67 -3.25 -8.85
CA VAL A 211 2.32 -3.57 -7.45
C VAL A 211 3.31 -2.93 -6.47
N GLU A 212 4.61 -2.90 -6.80
CA GLU A 212 5.63 -2.18 -6.02
C GLU A 212 5.35 -0.67 -6.03
N LEU A 213 5.02 -0.11 -7.19
CA LEU A 213 4.65 1.30 -7.31
C LEU A 213 3.43 1.64 -6.44
N ALA A 214 2.40 0.79 -6.42
CA ALA A 214 1.22 0.97 -5.57
C ALA A 214 1.59 0.97 -4.08
N ALA A 215 2.47 0.05 -3.65
CA ALA A 215 3.00 0.01 -2.29
C ALA A 215 3.78 1.28 -1.93
N LEU A 216 4.64 1.76 -2.82
CA LEU A 216 5.41 2.99 -2.63
C LEU A 216 4.54 4.24 -2.60
N VAL A 217 3.54 4.33 -3.46
CA VAL A 217 2.56 5.44 -3.47
C VAL A 217 1.85 5.50 -2.12
N HIS A 218 1.37 4.35 -1.63
CA HIS A 218 0.74 4.26 -0.31
C HIS A 218 1.69 4.69 0.82
N LEU A 219 2.87 4.05 0.92
CA LEU A 219 3.82 4.28 2.01
C LEU A 219 4.29 5.73 2.07
N ARG A 220 4.72 6.27 0.93
CA ARG A 220 5.28 7.63 0.86
C ARG A 220 4.22 8.68 1.19
N PHE A 221 3.01 8.50 0.69
CA PHE A 221 1.92 9.42 0.99
C PHE A 221 1.56 9.40 2.49
N VAL A 222 1.37 8.21 3.08
CA VAL A 222 1.02 8.11 4.51
C VAL A 222 2.16 8.56 5.42
N THR A 223 3.41 8.51 4.94
CA THR A 223 4.60 9.03 5.65
C THR A 223 4.64 10.57 5.66
N ILE A 224 4.25 11.22 4.56
CA ILE A 224 4.09 12.68 4.51
C ILE A 224 2.97 13.13 5.47
N HIS A 225 1.91 12.34 5.57
CA HIS A 225 0.78 12.57 6.47
C HIS A 225 0.17 13.96 6.33
N PRO A 226 -0.31 14.32 5.12
CA PRO A 226 -0.61 15.71 4.80
C PRO A 226 -1.88 16.27 5.46
N PHE A 227 -2.78 15.43 5.94
CA PHE A 227 -4.08 15.84 6.48
C PHE A 227 -4.15 15.70 8.00
N GLY A 228 -5.11 16.40 8.61
CA GLY A 228 -5.42 16.25 10.04
C GLY A 228 -6.06 14.90 10.38
N ASP A 229 -6.81 14.33 9.42
CA ASP A 229 -7.43 13.00 9.46
C ASP A 229 -7.49 12.42 8.04
N GLY A 230 -7.80 11.13 7.87
CA GLY A 230 -8.05 10.49 6.57
C GLY A 230 -6.81 10.12 5.75
N ASN A 231 -5.60 10.30 6.26
CA ASN A 231 -4.37 9.96 5.53
C ASN A 231 -4.33 8.48 5.11
N GLY A 232 -4.73 7.57 6.00
CA GLY A 232 -4.82 6.14 5.70
C GLY A 232 -5.86 5.82 4.62
N ARG A 233 -7.04 6.43 4.69
CA ARG A 233 -8.13 6.23 3.71
C ARG A 233 -7.71 6.69 2.32
N ILE A 234 -7.17 7.90 2.21
CA ILE A 234 -6.67 8.44 0.93
C ILE A 234 -5.51 7.60 0.38
N SER A 235 -4.56 7.18 1.23
CA SER A 235 -3.44 6.34 0.75
C SER A 235 -3.89 4.97 0.22
N ARG A 236 -4.91 4.34 0.84
CA ARG A 236 -5.48 3.08 0.36
C ARG A 236 -6.30 3.26 -0.93
N LEU A 237 -6.96 4.40 -1.13
CA LEU A 237 -7.56 4.76 -2.42
C LEU A 237 -6.49 4.96 -3.49
N MET A 238 -5.42 5.69 -3.19
CA MET A 238 -4.32 5.94 -4.15
C MET A 238 -3.63 4.65 -4.60
N MET A 239 -3.36 3.71 -3.69
CA MET A 239 -2.77 2.42 -4.07
C MET A 239 -3.69 1.63 -5.01
N ASN A 240 -5.01 1.62 -4.73
CA ASN A 240 -5.99 0.94 -5.58
C ASN A 240 -6.22 1.64 -6.91
N PHE A 241 -6.09 2.96 -6.95
CA PHE A 241 -6.04 3.71 -8.21
C PHE A 241 -4.88 3.22 -9.11
N VAL A 242 -3.68 3.09 -8.54
CA VAL A 242 -2.51 2.61 -9.30
C VAL A 242 -2.70 1.18 -9.77
N LEU A 243 -3.15 0.26 -8.90
CA LEU A 243 -3.41 -1.14 -9.25
C LEU A 243 -4.44 -1.25 -10.38
N ASN A 244 -5.59 -0.61 -10.22
CA ASN A 244 -6.66 -0.64 -11.21
C ASN A 244 -6.23 -0.05 -12.56
N LYS A 245 -5.55 1.11 -12.54
CA LYS A 245 -5.04 1.77 -13.75
C LYS A 245 -4.04 0.90 -14.52
N LYS A 246 -3.27 0.08 -13.81
CA LYS A 246 -2.29 -0.84 -14.40
C LYS A 246 -2.86 -2.23 -14.71
N GLY A 247 -4.17 -2.45 -14.50
CA GLY A 247 -4.89 -3.69 -14.80
C GLY A 247 -4.60 -4.84 -13.84
N TYR A 248 -4.20 -4.53 -12.62
CA TYR A 248 -4.03 -5.48 -11.52
C TYR A 248 -5.28 -5.55 -10.66
N PRO A 249 -5.63 -6.70 -10.06
CA PRO A 249 -6.68 -6.74 -9.05
C PRO A 249 -6.38 -5.75 -7.91
N MET A 250 -7.43 -5.09 -7.45
CA MET A 250 -7.32 -4.17 -6.32
C MET A 250 -7.09 -4.93 -5.03
N LEU A 251 -6.48 -4.29 -4.03
CA LEU A 251 -6.15 -4.88 -2.74
C LEU A 251 -7.03 -4.29 -1.64
N ASP A 252 -7.73 -5.17 -0.93
CA ASP A 252 -8.30 -4.85 0.37
C ASP A 252 -7.34 -5.26 1.48
N ILE A 253 -7.19 -4.40 2.49
CA ILE A 253 -6.43 -4.69 3.70
C ILE A 253 -7.45 -4.98 4.81
N PRO A 254 -7.72 -6.26 5.14
CA PRO A 254 -8.72 -6.60 6.13
C PRO A 254 -8.43 -5.99 7.51
N TYR A 255 -9.45 -5.52 8.18
CA TYR A 255 -9.34 -4.99 9.55
C TYR A 255 -8.69 -5.98 10.52
N SER A 256 -8.94 -7.27 10.35
CA SER A 256 -8.28 -8.34 11.13
C SER A 256 -6.76 -8.34 11.01
N GLY A 257 -6.22 -7.86 9.89
CA GLY A 257 -4.80 -7.74 9.61
C GLY A 257 -4.16 -6.40 10.01
N ARG A 258 -4.91 -5.46 10.62
CA ARG A 258 -4.46 -4.09 10.88
C ARG A 258 -3.16 -4.00 11.69
N ASN A 259 -2.95 -4.91 12.66
CA ASN A 259 -1.75 -4.87 13.51
C ASN A 259 -0.47 -5.13 12.70
N SER A 260 -0.49 -6.11 11.78
CA SER A 260 0.66 -6.38 10.89
C SER A 260 0.88 -5.24 9.90
N TYR A 261 -0.19 -4.62 9.42
CA TYR A 261 -0.17 -3.45 8.55
C TYR A 261 0.48 -2.24 9.24
N TYR A 262 0.03 -1.90 10.43
CA TYR A 262 0.62 -0.79 11.20
C TYR A 262 2.06 -1.05 11.60
N THR A 263 2.40 -2.29 12.00
CA THR A 263 3.78 -2.68 12.29
C THR A 263 4.69 -2.51 11.08
N ALA A 264 4.24 -2.91 9.88
CA ALA A 264 5.02 -2.77 8.66
C ALA A 264 5.24 -1.29 8.29
N LEU A 265 4.21 -0.45 8.41
CA LEU A 265 4.29 0.99 8.20
C LEU A 265 5.28 1.64 9.17
N GLU A 266 5.06 1.47 10.48
CA GLU A 266 5.90 2.07 11.49
C GLU A 266 7.37 1.67 11.35
N ARG A 267 7.63 0.37 11.18
CA ARG A 267 9.01 -0.13 10.99
C ARG A 267 9.66 0.47 9.75
N SER A 268 8.92 0.61 8.66
CA SER A 268 9.41 1.23 7.43
C SER A 268 9.74 2.71 7.63
N GLN A 269 8.84 3.44 8.29
CA GLN A 269 8.95 4.86 8.55
C GLN A 269 10.08 5.20 9.53
N VAL A 270 10.14 4.50 10.65
CA VAL A 270 11.17 4.70 11.69
C VAL A 270 12.57 4.34 11.18
N LYS A 271 12.69 3.22 10.43
CA LYS A 271 13.96 2.78 9.84
C LYS A 271 14.34 3.51 8.55
N LYS A 272 13.43 4.35 8.02
CA LYS A 272 13.57 4.98 6.69
C LYS A 272 13.90 3.96 5.59
N ALA A 273 13.24 2.79 5.64
CA ALA A 273 13.49 1.65 4.78
C ALA A 273 12.21 1.19 4.08
N ASP A 274 11.96 1.70 2.87
CA ASP A 274 10.76 1.39 2.06
C ASP A 274 10.56 -0.12 1.87
N SER A 275 11.67 -0.87 1.79
CA SER A 275 11.68 -2.32 1.57
C SER A 275 10.89 -3.13 2.62
N VAL A 276 10.79 -2.65 3.86
CA VAL A 276 10.03 -3.33 4.93
C VAL A 276 8.55 -3.37 4.59
N PHE A 277 7.99 -2.24 4.18
CA PHE A 277 6.58 -2.16 3.78
C PHE A 277 6.33 -2.82 2.42
N ILE A 278 7.23 -2.64 1.44
CA ILE A 278 7.12 -3.27 0.12
C ILE A 278 7.02 -4.80 0.26
N GLN A 279 7.89 -5.43 1.05
CA GLN A 279 7.86 -6.88 1.28
C GLN A 279 6.57 -7.34 1.97
N TRP A 280 6.09 -6.58 2.96
CA TRP A 280 4.82 -6.86 3.59
C TRP A 280 3.67 -6.77 2.58
N PHE A 281 3.67 -5.72 1.77
CA PHE A 281 2.63 -5.44 0.77
C PHE A 281 2.59 -6.54 -0.31
N MET A 282 3.74 -6.91 -0.88
CA MET A 282 3.82 -7.96 -1.89
C MET A 282 3.33 -9.31 -1.35
N ARG A 283 3.75 -9.69 -0.13
CA ARG A 283 3.25 -10.91 0.53
C ARG A 283 1.73 -10.87 0.72
N LYS A 284 1.22 -9.74 1.19
CA LYS A 284 -0.22 -9.55 1.37
C LYS A 284 -0.95 -9.64 0.04
N TYR A 285 -0.42 -8.98 -0.99
CA TYR A 285 -0.98 -8.97 -2.34
C TYR A 285 -1.06 -10.37 -2.94
N VAL A 286 0.02 -11.13 -2.86
CA VAL A 286 0.08 -12.52 -3.36
C VAL A 286 -0.91 -13.40 -2.58
N LYS A 287 -0.96 -13.27 -1.24
CA LYS A 287 -1.88 -14.04 -0.40
C LYS A 287 -3.36 -13.76 -0.71
N GLU A 288 -3.74 -12.51 -0.90
CA GLU A 288 -5.14 -12.15 -1.21
C GLU A 288 -5.55 -12.51 -2.64
N ASN A 289 -4.56 -12.79 -3.50
CA ASN A 289 -4.78 -13.16 -4.90
C ASN A 289 -4.29 -14.58 -5.23
N ASP A 290 -4.19 -15.47 -4.23
CA ASP A 290 -3.66 -16.82 -4.38
C ASP A 290 -4.50 -17.71 -5.32
N ALA A 291 -5.79 -17.42 -5.44
CA ALA A 291 -6.69 -18.08 -6.41
C ALA A 291 -6.18 -17.95 -7.87
N TYR A 292 -5.41 -16.90 -8.17
CA TYR A 292 -4.78 -16.68 -9.48
C TYR A 292 -3.43 -17.37 -9.64
N LEU A 293 -2.93 -18.06 -8.62
CA LEU A 293 -1.65 -18.77 -8.68
C LEU A 293 -1.84 -20.27 -8.88
N ASN A 294 -0.83 -20.96 -9.40
CA ASN A 294 -0.81 -22.39 -9.40
C ASN A 294 -0.59 -22.91 -7.98
N LYS A 295 -1.26 -23.99 -7.59
CA LYS A 295 -1.11 -24.61 -6.26
C LYS A 295 0.33 -25.02 -5.92
N THR A 296 1.21 -25.13 -6.92
CA THR A 296 2.65 -25.39 -6.78
C THR A 296 3.46 -24.16 -6.38
N ASN A 297 2.91 -22.96 -6.55
CA ASN A 297 3.58 -21.71 -6.22
C ASN A 297 3.31 -21.36 -4.75
N THR A 298 3.99 -22.02 -3.82
CA THR A 298 3.90 -21.72 -2.40
C THR A 298 4.44 -20.32 -2.12
N PRO A 299 3.69 -19.46 -1.42
CA PRO A 299 4.20 -18.15 -1.01
C PRO A 299 5.49 -18.31 -0.19
N PHE A 300 6.49 -17.54 -0.48
CA PHE A 300 7.76 -17.56 0.26
C PHE A 300 7.83 -16.40 1.26
N THR A 301 8.64 -16.57 2.29
CA THR A 301 8.89 -15.55 3.31
C THR A 301 10.31 -15.01 3.14
N MET A 302 10.44 -13.69 3.05
CA MET A 302 11.73 -13.01 3.05
C MET A 302 12.08 -12.55 4.47
N PHE A 303 13.32 -12.73 4.87
CA PHE A 303 13.87 -12.15 6.10
C PHE A 303 14.54 -10.82 5.78
N ALA A 304 14.62 -9.93 6.77
CA ALA A 304 15.34 -8.65 6.61
C ALA A 304 16.79 -8.93 6.23
N GLY A 305 17.29 -8.24 5.21
CA GLY A 305 18.71 -8.34 4.85
C GLY A 305 19.59 -7.83 5.99
N GLU A 306 20.57 -8.61 6.37
CA GLU A 306 21.50 -8.34 7.46
C GLU A 306 22.94 -8.24 6.91
N ILE A 307 23.74 -7.40 7.56
CA ILE A 307 25.19 -7.38 7.31
C ILE A 307 25.79 -8.35 8.31
N ILE A 308 26.53 -9.35 7.79
CA ILE A 308 27.26 -10.32 8.59
C ILE A 308 28.76 -10.11 8.43
N ASP A 309 29.50 -10.41 9.46
CA ASP A 309 30.97 -10.48 9.43
C ASP A 309 31.44 -11.92 9.47
N ARG A 310 32.52 -12.19 8.73
CA ARG A 310 33.25 -13.47 8.76
C ARG A 310 34.73 -13.18 9.03
N LYS A 311 35.27 -13.91 9.98
CA LYS A 311 36.70 -13.84 10.38
C LYS A 311 37.51 -14.82 9.56
#